data_52e6efa8cff5686a6122b3083b2caca6
#
_entry.id   52e6efa8cff5686a6122b3083b2caca6
#
_cell.length_a   1.000
_cell.length_b   1.000
_cell.length_c   1.000
_cell.angle_alpha   90.00
_cell.angle_beta   90.00
_cell.angle_gamma   90.00
#
_symmetry.space_group_name_H-M   'P 1'
#
loop_
_entity.id
_entity.type
_entity.pdbx_description
1 polymer ?
#
loop_
_entity_poly.entity_id
_entity_poly.type
_entity_poly.pdbx_seq_one_letter_code
_entity_poly.pdbx_strand_id
1 'polypeptide(L)'
;MTGDTNATGLAEAFDPSRHCVVEPRCFEDLKVGEKFHLPSRTVTDANFAAFQAVSGDNHPIHYDVEYCRRQGHPGLLAHGLQVLCFTAAGAGLLPHLLGDALLGFIEQSSKFFKPVYAGDTLYPALTITSLSPRRTTGLLTVVSSVHNQRGELVLTGEQKYLVRMRKALKGSP
;
A
#
# COMPACT_ATOMS: atom_id res chain seq x y z
N MET A 1 -2.62 4.90 -57.57
CA MET A 1 -3.31 5.57 -56.42
C MET A 1 -2.73 5.02 -55.15
N THR A 2 -1.79 5.76 -54.63
CA THR A 2 -1.00 5.44 -53.44
C THR A 2 -1.78 5.89 -52.19
N GLY A 3 -2.22 4.96 -51.39
CA GLY A 3 -2.80 5.24 -50.08
C GLY A 3 -1.70 5.20 -49.01
N ASP A 4 -1.14 6.36 -48.66
CA ASP A 4 -0.29 6.53 -47.50
C ASP A 4 -1.15 6.37 -46.22
N THR A 5 -1.03 5.22 -45.60
CA THR A 5 -1.48 5.06 -44.23
C THR A 5 -0.41 5.59 -43.30
N ASN A 6 -0.59 6.83 -42.89
CA ASN A 6 0.30 7.53 -41.95
C ASN A 6 0.18 6.93 -40.53
N ALA A 7 1.07 5.98 -40.20
CA ALA A 7 1.25 5.42 -38.86
C ALA A 7 2.17 6.35 -38.04
N THR A 8 1.76 7.60 -37.82
CA THR A 8 2.56 8.62 -37.10
C THR A 8 1.90 9.00 -35.77
N GLY A 9 1.82 8.04 -34.87
CA GLY A 9 1.54 8.29 -33.46
C GLY A 9 2.78 8.24 -32.55
N LEU A 10 4.01 8.13 -33.10
CA LEU A 10 5.24 7.87 -32.34
C LEU A 10 6.32 8.96 -32.52
N ALA A 11 5.95 10.19 -32.87
CA ALA A 11 6.89 11.22 -33.28
C ALA A 11 7.37 12.20 -32.18
N GLU A 12 6.95 12.05 -30.91
CA GLU A 12 7.62 12.77 -29.80
C GLU A 12 8.79 11.93 -29.29
N ALA A 13 9.98 12.58 -29.18
CA ALA A 13 11.14 11.94 -28.57
C ALA A 13 10.79 11.53 -27.12
N PHE A 14 11.00 10.27 -26.79
CA PHE A 14 10.73 9.74 -25.44
C PHE A 14 11.60 10.47 -24.42
N ASP A 15 10.95 11.09 -23.43
CA ASP A 15 11.60 11.75 -22.30
C ASP A 15 11.39 10.90 -21.03
N PRO A 16 12.45 10.24 -20.51
CA PRO A 16 12.35 9.41 -19.31
C PRO A 16 11.89 10.20 -18.08
N SER A 17 12.14 11.50 -18.00
CA SER A 17 11.76 12.32 -16.85
C SER A 17 10.24 12.54 -16.75
N ARG A 18 9.53 12.34 -17.87
CA ARG A 18 8.06 12.44 -17.96
C ARG A 18 7.35 11.09 -17.80
N HIS A 19 8.11 10.00 -17.66
CA HIS A 19 7.52 8.68 -17.52
C HIS A 19 6.88 8.53 -16.14
N CYS A 20 5.55 8.45 -16.10
CA CYS A 20 4.77 8.24 -14.87
C CYS A 20 3.66 7.20 -15.07
N VAL A 21 3.33 6.48 -14.01
CA VAL A 21 2.24 5.48 -14.01
C VAL A 21 0.88 6.16 -14.08
N VAL A 22 0.79 7.34 -13.47
CA VAL A 22 -0.41 8.17 -13.39
C VAL A 22 0.02 9.63 -13.19
N GLU A 23 -0.78 10.58 -13.68
CA GLU A 23 -0.51 12.01 -13.49
C GLU A 23 -0.34 12.37 -12.01
N PRO A 24 0.81 12.95 -11.62
CA PRO A 24 1.08 13.30 -10.24
C PRO A 24 0.13 14.37 -9.70
N ARG A 25 -0.22 14.25 -8.42
CA ARG A 25 -1.02 15.21 -7.68
C ARG A 25 -0.20 15.87 -6.57
N CYS A 26 -0.50 17.14 -6.30
CA CYS A 26 0.03 17.83 -5.13
C CYS A 26 -0.85 17.55 -3.90
N PHE A 27 -0.37 17.93 -2.72
CA PHE A 27 -1.13 17.81 -1.48
C PHE A 27 -2.53 18.45 -1.58
N GLU A 28 -2.63 19.58 -2.26
CA GLU A 28 -3.87 20.37 -2.41
C GLU A 28 -4.92 19.70 -3.32
N ASP A 29 -4.54 18.68 -4.09
CA ASP A 29 -5.43 17.94 -4.99
C ASP A 29 -6.09 16.74 -4.30
N LEU A 30 -5.62 16.40 -3.10
CA LEU A 30 -6.15 15.30 -2.31
C LEU A 30 -7.46 15.68 -1.62
N LYS A 31 -8.32 14.69 -1.37
CA LYS A 31 -9.61 14.89 -0.71
C LYS A 31 -9.82 13.90 0.42
N VAL A 32 -10.32 14.39 1.55
CA VAL A 32 -10.77 13.52 2.64
C VAL A 32 -11.93 12.65 2.13
N GLY A 33 -11.91 11.36 2.48
CA GLY A 33 -12.85 10.36 2.02
C GLY A 33 -12.41 9.64 0.73
N GLU A 34 -11.37 10.10 0.04
CA GLU A 34 -10.82 9.41 -1.13
C GLU A 34 -10.25 8.06 -0.72
N LYS A 35 -10.60 6.99 -1.48
CA LYS A 35 -10.24 5.61 -1.14
C LYS A 35 -9.41 4.99 -2.26
N PHE A 36 -8.33 4.33 -1.86
CA PHE A 36 -7.39 3.61 -2.73
C PHE A 36 -7.44 2.12 -2.39
N HIS A 37 -7.86 1.30 -3.33
CA HIS A 37 -7.77 -0.15 -3.20
C HIS A 37 -6.36 -0.60 -3.54
N LEU A 38 -5.84 -1.53 -2.75
CA LEU A 38 -4.60 -2.23 -3.07
C LEU A 38 -4.95 -3.61 -3.65
N PRO A 39 -4.07 -4.20 -4.46
CA PRO A 39 -4.30 -5.53 -5.01
C PRO A 39 -4.58 -6.56 -3.91
N SER A 40 -5.64 -7.35 -4.10
CA SER A 40 -5.90 -8.51 -3.24
C SER A 40 -4.85 -9.58 -3.46
N ARG A 41 -4.45 -10.28 -2.41
CA ARG A 41 -3.46 -11.35 -2.47
C ARG A 41 -3.80 -12.44 -1.46
N THR A 42 -3.60 -13.70 -1.88
CA THR A 42 -3.67 -14.84 -0.96
C THR A 42 -2.37 -14.97 -0.18
N VAL A 43 -2.48 -15.18 1.12
CA VAL A 43 -1.35 -15.45 2.01
C VAL A 43 -0.86 -16.87 1.75
N THR A 44 0.36 -17.02 1.27
CA THR A 44 0.96 -18.30 0.88
C THR A 44 2.19 -18.61 1.71
N ASP A 45 2.68 -19.85 1.66
CA ASP A 45 3.93 -20.26 2.32
C ASP A 45 5.12 -19.39 1.91
N ALA A 46 5.13 -18.88 0.68
CA ALA A 46 6.16 -17.94 0.21
C ALA A 46 6.15 -16.64 1.01
N ASN A 47 4.96 -16.14 1.40
CA ASN A 47 4.85 -14.94 2.24
C ASN A 47 5.39 -15.20 3.65
N PHE A 48 5.14 -16.37 4.22
CA PHE A 48 5.70 -16.77 5.53
C PHE A 48 7.22 -16.85 5.48
N ALA A 49 7.78 -17.55 4.48
CA ALA A 49 9.21 -17.70 4.32
C ALA A 49 9.92 -16.33 4.11
N ALA A 50 9.36 -15.46 3.28
CA ALA A 50 9.90 -14.13 3.05
C ALA A 50 9.85 -13.27 4.31
N PHE A 51 8.75 -13.33 5.08
CA PHE A 51 8.63 -12.56 6.32
C PHE A 51 9.57 -13.11 7.40
N GLN A 52 9.73 -14.43 7.52
CA GLN A 52 10.70 -15.04 8.41
C GLN A 52 12.13 -14.58 8.12
N ALA A 53 12.52 -14.56 6.85
CA ALA A 53 13.86 -14.14 6.43
C ALA A 53 14.17 -12.69 6.83
N VAL A 54 13.18 -11.81 6.83
CA VAL A 54 13.33 -10.39 7.19
C VAL A 54 13.22 -10.15 8.69
N SER A 55 12.27 -10.81 9.37
CA SER A 55 11.95 -10.56 10.77
C SER A 55 12.78 -11.37 11.75
N GLY A 56 13.23 -12.54 11.33
CA GLY A 56 13.83 -13.55 12.22
C GLY A 56 12.84 -14.22 13.17
N ASP A 57 11.53 -13.95 13.06
CA ASP A 57 10.51 -14.54 13.92
C ASP A 57 10.24 -15.99 13.51
N ASN A 58 10.68 -16.91 14.36
CA ASN A 58 10.63 -18.37 14.17
C ASN A 58 9.66 -19.06 15.14
N HIS A 59 8.68 -18.33 15.70
CA HIS A 59 7.73 -18.98 16.60
C HIS A 59 6.96 -20.08 15.86
N PRO A 60 6.83 -21.31 16.43
CA PRO A 60 6.27 -22.48 15.73
C PRO A 60 4.82 -22.30 15.26
N ILE A 61 4.06 -21.36 15.83
CA ILE A 61 2.69 -21.04 15.39
C ILE A 61 2.64 -20.59 13.92
N HIS A 62 3.76 -20.12 13.38
CA HIS A 62 3.87 -19.63 12.01
C HIS A 62 4.43 -20.68 11.04
N TYR A 63 5.02 -21.78 11.54
CA TYR A 63 5.81 -22.71 10.69
C TYR A 63 5.56 -24.20 10.96
N ASP A 64 4.94 -24.55 12.10
CA ASP A 64 4.69 -25.93 12.48
C ASP A 64 3.18 -26.20 12.53
N VAL A 65 2.70 -26.90 11.51
CA VAL A 65 1.26 -27.26 11.38
C VAL A 65 0.81 -28.13 12.56
N GLU A 66 1.65 -29.05 13.04
CA GLU A 66 1.28 -29.90 14.18
C GLU A 66 1.23 -29.11 15.48
N TYR A 67 2.11 -28.13 15.64
CA TYR A 67 2.01 -27.19 16.74
C TYR A 67 0.69 -26.41 16.68
N CYS A 68 0.35 -25.82 15.51
CA CYS A 68 -0.90 -25.10 15.32
C CYS A 68 -2.11 -25.94 15.66
N ARG A 69 -2.15 -27.20 15.19
CA ARG A 69 -3.25 -28.13 15.45
C ARG A 69 -3.41 -28.43 16.94
N ARG A 70 -2.31 -28.65 17.67
CA ARG A 70 -2.34 -28.83 19.13
C ARG A 70 -2.85 -27.60 19.89
N GLN A 71 -2.63 -26.39 19.33
CA GLN A 71 -3.10 -25.14 19.89
C GLN A 71 -4.54 -24.77 19.43
N GLY A 72 -5.20 -25.62 18.64
CA GLY A 72 -6.57 -25.40 18.15
C GLY A 72 -6.67 -24.47 16.94
N HIS A 73 -5.56 -24.19 16.24
CA HIS A 73 -5.57 -23.44 14.99
C HIS A 73 -5.78 -24.37 13.78
N PRO A 74 -6.54 -23.93 12.77
CA PRO A 74 -6.81 -24.73 11.56
C PRO A 74 -5.60 -24.86 10.63
N GLY A 75 -4.56 -24.05 10.79
CA GLY A 75 -3.36 -24.01 9.97
C GLY A 75 -2.35 -23.00 10.48
N LEU A 76 -1.32 -22.71 9.69
CA LEU A 76 -0.31 -21.73 10.02
C LEU A 76 -0.94 -20.34 10.19
N LEU A 77 -0.70 -19.72 11.34
CA LEU A 77 -1.17 -18.36 11.66
C LEU A 77 -0.18 -17.33 11.10
N ALA A 78 -0.67 -16.37 10.33
CA ALA A 78 0.17 -15.27 9.83
C ALA A 78 0.65 -14.37 10.98
N HIS A 79 1.90 -13.89 10.88
CA HIS A 79 2.39 -12.88 11.81
C HIS A 79 1.57 -11.58 11.68
N GLY A 80 1.29 -10.91 12.78
CA GLY A 80 0.58 -9.63 12.74
C GLY A 80 1.27 -8.61 11.83
N LEU A 81 2.60 -8.48 11.95
CA LEU A 81 3.38 -7.57 11.10
C LEU A 81 3.42 -8.02 9.64
N GLN A 82 3.36 -9.33 9.35
CA GLN A 82 3.20 -9.84 7.99
C GLN A 82 1.87 -9.39 7.38
N VAL A 83 0.77 -9.48 8.14
CA VAL A 83 -0.54 -8.98 7.70
C VAL A 83 -0.50 -7.47 7.48
N LEU A 84 0.20 -6.73 8.35
CA LEU A 84 0.40 -5.29 8.18
C LEU A 84 1.09 -4.94 6.86
N CYS A 85 2.04 -5.74 6.38
CA CYS A 85 2.72 -5.50 5.10
C CYS A 85 1.75 -5.46 3.89
N PHE A 86 0.54 -6.04 4.01
CA PHE A 86 -0.48 -5.94 2.96
C PHE A 86 -1.04 -4.52 2.82
N THR A 87 -0.84 -3.65 3.81
CA THR A 87 -1.26 -2.24 3.77
C THR A 87 -0.20 -1.30 3.21
N ALA A 88 0.95 -1.83 2.75
CA ALA A 88 2.01 -1.01 2.17
C ALA A 88 1.48 -0.21 0.97
N ALA A 89 1.47 1.11 1.09
CA ALA A 89 0.86 2.00 0.11
C ALA A 89 1.44 1.85 -1.30
N GLY A 90 2.74 1.49 -1.39
CA GLY A 90 3.45 1.24 -2.65
C GLY A 90 2.91 0.08 -3.48
N ALA A 91 2.07 -0.79 -2.89
CA ALA A 91 1.35 -1.82 -3.64
C ALA A 91 0.18 -1.26 -4.48
N GLY A 92 -0.23 0.00 -4.25
CA GLY A 92 -1.33 0.68 -4.93
C GLY A 92 -0.92 2.01 -5.57
N LEU A 93 -1.90 2.78 -6.02
CA LEU A 93 -1.67 4.01 -6.78
C LEU A 93 -1.28 5.22 -5.94
N LEU A 94 -1.53 5.24 -4.63
CA LEU A 94 -1.36 6.43 -3.81
C LEU A 94 0.06 7.04 -3.89
N PRO A 95 1.16 6.28 -3.74
CA PRO A 95 2.50 6.86 -3.87
C PRO A 95 2.82 7.33 -5.29
N HIS A 96 2.30 6.65 -6.30
CA HIS A 96 2.48 7.07 -7.70
C HIS A 96 1.75 8.38 -7.99
N LEU A 97 0.54 8.57 -7.43
CA LEU A 97 -0.19 9.83 -7.50
C LEU A 97 0.54 10.99 -6.83
N LEU A 98 1.25 10.72 -5.74
CA LEU A 98 2.02 11.74 -5.03
C LEU A 98 3.38 12.01 -5.70
N GLY A 99 3.95 11.01 -6.39
CA GLY A 99 5.24 11.13 -7.08
C GLY A 99 6.29 11.79 -6.18
N ASP A 100 7.00 12.79 -6.71
CA ASP A 100 8.04 13.54 -6.00
C ASP A 100 7.53 14.39 -4.84
N ALA A 101 6.22 14.57 -4.70
CA ALA A 101 5.63 15.25 -3.56
C ALA A 101 5.63 14.40 -2.29
N LEU A 102 5.72 13.06 -2.39
CA LEU A 102 5.82 12.17 -1.24
C LEU A 102 7.20 12.27 -0.60
N LEU A 103 7.29 12.85 0.60
CA LEU A 103 8.55 13.08 1.30
C LEU A 103 8.91 11.96 2.28
N GLY A 104 7.91 11.32 2.90
CA GLY A 104 8.18 10.24 3.83
C GLY A 104 6.95 9.66 4.51
N PHE A 105 7.13 8.45 5.00
CA PHE A 105 6.22 7.73 5.88
C PHE A 105 6.69 7.94 7.31
N ILE A 106 5.87 8.54 8.17
CA ILE A 106 6.33 9.05 9.47
C ILE A 106 5.67 8.41 10.69
N GLU A 107 4.52 7.75 10.49
CA GLU A 107 3.82 7.11 11.61
C GLU A 107 2.96 5.94 11.11
N GLN A 108 2.89 4.89 11.91
CA GLN A 108 2.05 3.72 11.70
C GLN A 108 1.46 3.27 13.03
N SER A 109 0.15 3.04 13.05
CA SER A 109 -0.52 2.27 14.10
C SER A 109 -1.37 1.17 13.49
N SER A 110 -1.66 0.11 14.25
CA SER A 110 -2.54 -0.96 13.79
C SER A 110 -3.22 -1.69 14.93
N LYS A 111 -4.42 -2.22 14.62
CA LYS A 111 -5.21 -3.12 15.49
C LYS A 111 -5.60 -4.34 14.69
N PHE A 112 -5.46 -5.51 15.29
CA PHE A 112 -5.78 -6.81 14.71
C PHE A 112 -7.07 -7.33 15.36
N PHE A 113 -8.05 -7.75 14.55
CA PHE A 113 -9.37 -8.16 15.03
C PHE A 113 -9.63 -9.66 14.86
N LYS A 114 -9.05 -10.24 13.81
CA LYS A 114 -9.25 -11.65 13.47
C LYS A 114 -7.93 -12.28 13.07
N PRO A 115 -7.73 -13.55 13.37
CA PRO A 115 -6.58 -14.30 12.87
C PRO A 115 -6.64 -14.41 11.35
N VAL A 116 -5.47 -14.43 10.74
CA VAL A 116 -5.27 -14.69 9.30
C VAL A 116 -4.44 -15.94 9.17
N TYR A 117 -4.88 -16.87 8.35
CA TYR A 117 -4.20 -18.15 8.13
C TYR A 117 -3.64 -18.26 6.71
N ALA A 118 -2.70 -19.18 6.54
CA ALA A 118 -2.27 -19.57 5.21
C ALA A 118 -3.49 -19.99 4.38
N GLY A 119 -3.59 -19.48 3.15
CA GLY A 119 -4.74 -19.67 2.27
C GLY A 119 -5.82 -18.59 2.34
N ASP A 120 -5.83 -17.71 3.36
CA ASP A 120 -6.73 -16.56 3.38
C ASP A 120 -6.35 -15.54 2.30
N THR A 121 -7.35 -14.95 1.64
CA THR A 121 -7.15 -13.87 0.68
C THR A 121 -7.50 -12.53 1.34
N LEU A 122 -6.59 -11.58 1.25
CA LEU A 122 -6.70 -10.27 1.89
C LEU A 122 -6.99 -9.18 0.86
N TYR A 123 -7.90 -8.27 1.23
CA TYR A 123 -8.40 -7.15 0.43
C TYR A 123 -8.09 -5.84 1.15
N PRO A 124 -6.89 -5.26 0.95
CA PRO A 124 -6.51 -4.03 1.62
C PRO A 124 -7.03 -2.78 0.90
N ALA A 125 -7.29 -1.74 1.68
CA ALA A 125 -7.63 -0.41 1.18
C ALA A 125 -7.07 0.67 2.10
N LEU A 126 -6.80 1.85 1.52
CA LEU A 126 -6.41 3.07 2.22
C LEU A 126 -7.47 4.14 1.98
N THR A 127 -7.91 4.84 3.03
CA THR A 127 -8.86 5.94 2.94
C THR A 127 -8.27 7.19 3.56
N ILE A 128 -8.25 8.30 2.83
CA ILE A 128 -7.81 9.59 3.37
C ILE A 128 -8.79 10.04 4.45
N THR A 129 -8.33 10.24 5.66
CA THR A 129 -9.15 10.68 6.79
C THR A 129 -8.83 12.08 7.27
N SER A 130 -7.61 12.58 7.00
CA SER A 130 -7.22 13.93 7.38
C SER A 130 -6.15 14.49 6.45
N LEU A 131 -6.25 15.78 6.20
CA LEU A 131 -5.29 16.59 5.45
C LEU A 131 -4.97 17.83 6.30
N SER A 132 -3.77 17.89 6.86
CA SER A 132 -3.31 18.99 7.72
C SER A 132 -2.21 19.78 7.02
N PRO A 133 -2.53 20.90 6.34
CA PRO A 133 -1.56 21.71 5.63
C PRO A 133 -0.62 22.44 6.60
N ARG A 134 0.65 22.58 6.19
CA ARG A 134 1.69 23.38 6.84
C ARG A 134 2.27 24.34 5.79
N ARG A 135 3.29 25.13 6.17
CA ARG A 135 3.85 26.15 5.28
C ARG A 135 4.39 25.62 3.95
N THR A 136 5.14 24.53 3.97
CA THR A 136 5.82 23.93 2.79
C THR A 136 5.47 22.48 2.57
N THR A 137 4.83 21.85 3.55
CA THR A 137 4.43 20.43 3.55
C THR A 137 3.02 20.30 4.08
N GLY A 138 2.39 19.17 3.86
CA GLY A 138 1.15 18.76 4.48
C GLY A 138 1.29 17.39 5.14
N LEU A 139 0.53 17.16 6.18
CA LEU A 139 0.40 15.85 6.80
C LEU A 139 -0.84 15.18 6.22
N LEU A 140 -0.61 14.11 5.47
CA LEU A 140 -1.64 13.21 4.96
C LEU A 140 -1.84 12.06 5.95
N THR A 141 -3.05 11.90 6.46
CA THR A 141 -3.43 10.75 7.28
C THR A 141 -4.37 9.86 6.50
N VAL A 142 -4.05 8.58 6.43
CA VAL A 142 -4.91 7.55 5.84
C VAL A 142 -5.21 6.47 6.87
N VAL A 143 -6.43 5.94 6.85
CA VAL A 143 -6.79 4.72 7.56
C VAL A 143 -6.66 3.56 6.58
N SER A 144 -5.88 2.55 6.97
CA SER A 144 -5.82 1.27 6.30
C SER A 144 -6.89 0.32 6.86
N SER A 145 -7.52 -0.44 5.99
CA SER A 145 -8.41 -1.55 6.35
C SER A 145 -8.05 -2.78 5.53
N VAL A 146 -8.05 -3.94 6.17
CA VAL A 146 -7.85 -5.23 5.50
C VAL A 146 -9.02 -6.14 5.83
N HIS A 147 -9.71 -6.63 4.81
CA HIS A 147 -10.74 -7.64 4.94
C HIS A 147 -10.25 -8.97 4.37
N ASN A 148 -10.79 -10.07 4.87
CA ASN A 148 -10.55 -11.38 4.28
C ASN A 148 -11.64 -11.74 3.26
N GLN A 149 -11.54 -12.93 2.65
CA GLN A 149 -12.51 -13.42 1.64
C GLN A 149 -13.92 -13.66 2.19
N ARG A 150 -14.12 -13.64 3.50
CA ARG A 150 -15.42 -13.74 4.15
C ARG A 150 -16.05 -12.37 4.45
N GLY A 151 -15.38 -11.27 4.02
CA GLY A 151 -15.81 -9.91 4.33
C GLY A 151 -15.53 -9.47 5.77
N GLU A 152 -14.77 -10.25 6.55
CA GLU A 152 -14.43 -9.91 7.92
C GLU A 152 -13.26 -8.92 7.96
N LEU A 153 -13.39 -7.86 8.77
CA LEU A 153 -12.29 -6.94 9.04
C LEU A 153 -11.24 -7.65 9.91
N VAL A 154 -10.04 -7.86 9.37
CA VAL A 154 -8.94 -8.53 10.06
C VAL A 154 -7.94 -7.55 10.66
N LEU A 155 -7.76 -6.39 10.03
CA LEU A 155 -6.86 -5.33 10.48
C LEU A 155 -7.43 -3.96 10.14
N THR A 156 -7.23 -2.99 11.00
CA THR A 156 -7.28 -1.55 10.69
C THR A 156 -6.08 -0.85 11.28
N GLY A 157 -5.71 0.30 10.73
CA GLY A 157 -4.59 1.09 11.22
C GLY A 157 -4.56 2.47 10.61
N GLU A 158 -3.76 3.35 11.18
CA GLU A 158 -3.54 4.70 10.69
C GLU A 158 -2.10 4.81 10.18
N GLN A 159 -1.95 5.44 9.04
CA GLN A 159 -0.66 5.73 8.41
C GLN A 159 -0.58 7.24 8.16
N LYS A 160 0.58 7.84 8.47
CA LYS A 160 0.80 9.27 8.21
C LYS A 160 1.99 9.47 7.29
N TYR A 161 1.77 10.31 6.30
CA TYR A 161 2.75 10.68 5.29
C TYR A 161 3.00 12.17 5.29
N LEU A 162 4.26 12.56 5.10
CA LEU A 162 4.65 13.93 4.83
C LEU A 162 4.64 14.15 3.32
N VAL A 163 3.87 15.13 2.87
CA VAL A 163 3.70 15.43 1.44
C VAL A 163 4.04 16.89 1.20
N ARG A 164 4.74 17.18 0.09
CA ARG A 164 5.14 18.54 -0.30
C ARG A 164 3.94 19.33 -0.83
N MET A 165 3.90 20.61 -0.50
CA MET A 165 2.90 21.53 -1.04
C MET A 165 3.31 22.03 -2.43
N ARG A 166 2.33 22.33 -3.29
CA ARG A 166 2.56 22.83 -4.67
C ARG A 166 3.46 24.06 -4.74
N LYS A 167 3.31 25.00 -3.81
CA LYS A 167 4.13 26.22 -3.76
C LYS A 167 5.61 25.93 -3.51
N ALA A 168 5.92 24.85 -2.79
CA ALA A 168 7.30 24.46 -2.52
C ALA A 168 7.98 23.75 -3.71
N LEU A 169 7.20 23.15 -4.61
CA LEU A 169 7.72 22.55 -5.86
C LEU A 169 8.17 23.63 -6.86
N LYS A 170 7.55 24.81 -6.84
CA LYS A 170 7.88 25.93 -7.78
C LYS A 170 9.08 26.77 -7.34
N GLY A 171 9.62 26.55 -6.15
CA GLY A 171 10.70 27.36 -5.55
C GLY A 171 12.03 26.60 -5.38
N SER A 172 12.20 25.41 -5.97
CA SER A 172 13.50 24.74 -6.02
C SER A 172 14.29 25.25 -7.21
N PRO A 173 15.53 25.75 -7.00
CA PRO A 173 16.40 26.23 -8.09
C PRO A 173 16.84 25.11 -9.00
#